data_5601163adf95ab5c9fb3c1472d283a73
#
_entry.id   5601163adf95ab5c9fb3c1472d283a73
#
_cell.length_a   1.000
_cell.length_b   1.000
_cell.length_c   1.000
_cell.angle_alpha   90.00
_cell.angle_beta   90.00
_cell.angle_gamma   90.00
#
_symmetry.space_group_name_H-M   'P 1'
#
loop_
_entity.id
_entity.type
_entity.pdbx_description
1 polymer ?
#
loop_
_entity_poly.entity_id
_entity_poly.type
_entity_poly.pdbx_seq_one_letter_code
_entity_poly.pdbx_strand_id
1 'polypeptide(L)'
;KGPGRLHAYLASYSGSEGPLMRLLPARPYIEMSSNAKMLVEGCTGILEYERECIRLTAGKWVLRITGSGLQIGSMKDQCAVITGVIASVEYLSSEG
;
A
#
# COMPACT_ATOMS: atom_id res chain seq x y z
N LYS A 1 2.90 -11.09 16.58
CA LYS A 1 2.63 -11.08 16.39
C LYS A 1 2.16 -11.07 15.97
N GLY A 2 2.16 -10.94 15.54
CA GLY A 2 1.79 -10.79 15.26
C GLY A 2 1.53 -10.93 14.49
N PRO A 3 1.41 -10.60 14.22
CA PRO A 3 1.31 -10.64 13.49
C PRO A 3 1.46 -10.47 12.95
N GLY A 4 1.71 -10.01 12.96
CA GLY A 4 1.87 -9.81 12.65
C GLY A 4 2.32 -9.99 12.17
N ARG A 5 2.69 -9.92 12.38
CA ARG A 5 3.32 -10.23 11.88
C ARG A 5 3.25 -11.19 11.43
N LEU A 6 2.78 -11.40 11.42
CA LEU A 6 2.97 -12.11 10.82
C LEU A 6 3.29 -12.15 9.90
N HIS A 7 3.70 -11.50 9.67
CA HIS A 7 4.11 -11.46 8.83
C HIS A 7 5.02 -11.36 8.69
N ALA A 8 5.01 -10.87 9.23
CA ALA A 8 5.99 -11.05 9.13
C ALA A 8 6.46 -12.24 9.28
N TYR A 9 6.18 -12.48 9.67
CA TYR A 9 6.59 -13.49 9.56
C TYR A 9 6.52 -14.15 8.56
N LEU A 10 6.09 -13.98 8.16
CA LEU A 10 5.91 -14.67 7.08
C LEU A 10 6.99 -14.52 6.13
N ALA A 11 7.35 -13.40 5.89
CA ALA A 11 8.34 -13.11 4.93
C ALA A 11 9.65 -13.71 5.23
N SER A 12 9.81 -14.13 6.41
CA SER A 12 11.11 -14.54 6.81
C SER A 12 11.59 -15.81 6.17
N TYR A 13 10.72 -16.58 5.56
CA TYR A 13 11.25 -17.77 4.95
C TYR A 13 11.27 -17.63 3.48
N SER A 14 11.64 -16.53 3.09
CA SER A 14 11.56 -16.15 1.76
C SER A 14 12.28 -16.96 0.74
N GLY A 15 13.32 -17.60 1.08
CA GLY A 15 14.08 -18.23 0.05
C GLY A 15 13.29 -19.16 -0.81
N SER A 16 12.48 -19.94 -0.20
CA SER A 16 11.79 -20.95 -0.95
C SER A 16 10.69 -20.43 -1.79
N GLU A 17 10.28 -19.20 -1.55
CA GLU A 17 9.16 -18.72 -2.24
C GLU A 17 9.45 -17.88 -3.39
N GLY A 18 10.69 -17.59 -3.64
CA GLY A 18 11.03 -16.63 -4.66
C GLY A 18 10.33 -16.82 -5.99
N PRO A 19 10.61 -17.90 -6.67
CA PRO A 19 10.03 -18.06 -8.00
C PRO A 19 8.52 -18.21 -7.95
N LEU A 20 8.05 -18.94 -6.98
CA LEU A 20 6.63 -19.18 -6.90
C LEU A 20 5.88 -17.91 -6.62
N MET A 21 6.40 -17.07 -5.76
CA MET A 21 5.72 -15.84 -5.45
C MET A 21 5.60 -14.95 -6.65
N ARG A 22 6.56 -15.01 -7.54
CA ARG A 22 6.46 -14.18 -8.73
C ARG A 22 5.39 -14.60 -9.66
N LEU A 23 4.99 -15.85 -9.60
CA LEU A 23 3.95 -16.34 -10.47
C LEU A 23 2.57 -16.05 -9.95
N LEU A 24 2.47 -15.67 -8.70
CA LEU A 24 1.16 -15.37 -8.13
C LEU A 24 0.76 -13.96 -8.48
N PRO A 25 -0.53 -13.69 -8.54
CA PRO A 25 -0.99 -12.32 -8.73
C PRO A 25 -0.37 -11.43 -7.69
N ALA A 26 0.06 -10.27 -8.11
CA ALA A 26 0.67 -9.34 -7.19
C ALA A 26 -0.33 -8.92 -6.15
N ARG A 27 0.10 -8.91 -4.93
CA ARG A 27 -0.71 -8.37 -3.85
C ARG A 27 -0.08 -7.07 -3.43
N PRO A 28 -0.89 -6.08 -3.15
CA PRO A 28 -0.30 -4.84 -2.66
C PRO A 28 0.32 -5.07 -1.30
N TYR A 29 1.41 -4.41 -1.07
CA TYR A 29 2.06 -4.43 0.21
C TYR A 29 1.99 -3.03 0.76
N ILE A 30 1.45 -2.88 1.96
CA ILE A 30 1.28 -1.57 2.55
C ILE A 30 2.00 -1.55 3.88
N GLU A 31 2.79 -0.51 4.06
CA GLU A 31 3.54 -0.35 5.27
C GLU A 31 3.30 1.05 5.79
N MET A 32 3.08 1.18 7.08
CA MET A 32 2.85 2.48 7.67
C MET A 32 3.85 2.74 8.76
N SER A 33 4.29 3.98 8.81
CA SER A 33 5.11 4.46 9.90
C SER A 33 4.25 5.43 10.67
N SER A 34 3.63 4.95 11.71
CA SER A 34 2.65 5.70 12.47
C SER A 34 1.59 6.24 11.50
N ASN A 35 1.12 7.43 11.69
CA ASN A 35 0.19 8.04 10.74
C ASN A 35 0.87 9.12 9.91
N ALA A 36 2.18 9.00 9.75
CA ALA A 36 2.94 10.05 9.07
C ALA A 36 3.46 9.61 7.71
N LYS A 37 3.48 8.32 7.43
CA LYS A 37 4.05 7.86 6.19
C LYS A 37 3.45 6.51 5.84
N MET A 38 3.14 6.34 4.57
CA MET A 38 2.57 5.10 4.08
C MET A 38 3.27 4.71 2.80
N LEU A 39 3.73 3.48 2.75
CA LEU A 39 4.37 2.93 1.57
C LEU A 39 3.39 1.93 0.96
N VAL A 40 3.13 2.07 -0.32
CA VAL A 40 2.24 1.16 -1.04
C VAL A 40 3.00 0.57 -2.19
N GLU A 41 3.27 -0.73 -2.14
CA GLU A 41 3.87 -1.44 -3.25
C GLU A 41 2.77 -2.12 -4.03
N GLY A 42 2.88 -2.07 -5.33
CA GLY A 42 1.85 -2.63 -6.18
C GLY A 42 0.84 -1.60 -6.63
N CYS A 43 1.17 -0.34 -6.48
CA CYS A 43 0.29 0.74 -6.91
C CYS A 43 0.34 0.83 -8.43
N THR A 44 -0.84 0.77 -9.06
CA THR A 44 -0.91 0.79 -10.50
C THR A 44 -1.48 2.08 -11.07
N GLY A 45 -2.03 2.93 -10.22
CA GLY A 45 -2.55 4.18 -10.72
C GLY A 45 -3.05 5.06 -9.60
N ILE A 46 -3.22 6.32 -9.90
CA ILE A 46 -3.73 7.30 -8.96
C ILE A 46 -5.05 7.79 -9.50
N LEU A 47 -6.10 7.67 -8.70
CA LEU A 47 -7.42 8.09 -9.09
C LEU A 47 -7.75 9.49 -8.62
N GLU A 48 -7.23 9.87 -7.46
CA GLU A 48 -7.49 11.17 -6.90
C GLU A 48 -6.31 11.58 -6.04
N TYR A 49 -5.91 12.82 -6.16
CA TYR A 49 -4.76 13.30 -5.42
C TYR A 49 -5.06 14.71 -4.92
N GLU A 50 -5.44 14.81 -3.67
CA GLU A 50 -5.70 16.08 -3.01
C GLU A 50 -5.08 16.05 -1.64
N ARG A 51 -4.93 17.20 -1.04
CA ARG A 51 -4.28 17.27 0.26
C ARG A 51 -5.04 16.52 1.33
N GLU A 52 -6.34 16.38 1.16
CA GLU A 52 -7.15 15.72 2.16
C GLU A 52 -7.53 14.31 1.78
N CYS A 53 -7.29 13.92 0.54
CA CYS A 53 -7.74 12.61 0.09
C CYS A 53 -6.90 12.15 -1.09
N ILE A 54 -6.39 10.95 -0.98
CA ILE A 54 -5.67 10.31 -2.08
C ILE A 54 -6.35 8.97 -2.32
N ARG A 55 -6.71 8.71 -3.57
CA ARG A 55 -7.23 7.41 -3.94
C ARG A 55 -6.33 6.82 -5.01
N LEU A 56 -5.97 5.58 -4.83
CA LEU A 56 -5.10 4.93 -5.79
C LEU A 56 -5.52 3.47 -5.95
N THR A 57 -5.06 2.86 -7.01
CA THR A 57 -5.35 1.46 -7.27
C THR A 57 -4.13 0.64 -6.91
N ALA A 58 -4.37 -0.48 -6.26
CA ALA A 58 -3.31 -1.39 -5.87
C ALA A 58 -3.87 -2.79 -5.92
N GLY A 59 -3.44 -3.57 -6.91
CA GLY A 59 -4.04 -4.87 -7.12
C GLY A 59 -5.50 -4.70 -7.49
N LYS A 60 -6.35 -5.42 -6.80
CA LYS A 60 -7.77 -5.30 -7.05
C LYS A 60 -8.45 -4.37 -6.06
N TRP A 61 -7.68 -3.60 -5.34
CA TRP A 61 -8.21 -2.69 -4.35
C TRP A 61 -8.07 -1.26 -4.80
N VAL A 62 -9.00 -0.45 -4.37
CA VAL A 62 -8.83 1.00 -4.41
C VAL A 62 -8.56 1.40 -2.97
N LEU A 63 -7.45 2.03 -2.75
CA LEU A 63 -7.11 2.51 -1.41
C LEU A 63 -7.51 3.97 -1.33
N ARG A 64 -8.26 4.30 -0.31
CA ARG A 64 -8.67 5.67 -0.07
C ARG A 64 -8.03 6.14 1.22
N ILE A 65 -7.12 7.08 1.10
CA ILE A 65 -6.38 7.60 2.23
C ILE A 65 -6.87 9.01 2.48
N THR A 66 -7.31 9.29 3.70
CA THR A 66 -7.75 10.62 4.06
C THR A 66 -6.87 11.17 5.17
N GLY A 67 -6.81 12.47 5.24
CA GLY A 67 -6.01 13.12 6.25
C GLY A 67 -5.82 14.57 5.93
N SER A 68 -4.66 15.10 6.24
CA SER A 68 -4.37 16.48 5.94
C SER A 68 -2.92 16.60 5.50
N GLY A 69 -2.68 17.52 4.58
CA GLY A 69 -1.35 17.74 4.07
C GLY A 69 -0.78 16.53 3.37
N LEU A 70 -1.62 15.72 2.77
CA LEU A 70 -1.17 14.49 2.13
C LEU A 70 -0.41 14.79 0.86
N GLN A 71 0.69 14.08 0.67
CA GLN A 71 1.49 14.24 -0.53
C GLN A 71 2.00 12.88 -0.97
N ILE A 72 2.13 12.72 -2.27
CA ILE A 72 2.80 11.55 -2.81
C ILE A 72 4.21 11.99 -3.12
N GLY A 73 5.15 11.50 -2.34
CA GLY A 73 6.53 11.94 -2.47
C GLY A 73 7.31 11.20 -3.52
N SER A 74 6.85 10.01 -3.85
CA SER A 74 7.57 9.20 -4.82
C SER A 74 6.60 8.22 -5.42
N MET A 75 6.77 7.96 -6.70
CA MET A 75 5.93 7.01 -7.41
C MET A 75 6.81 6.34 -8.42
N LYS A 76 7.52 5.31 -7.99
CA LYS A 76 8.52 4.69 -8.82
C LYS A 76 8.40 3.19 -8.68
N ASP A 77 8.45 2.49 -9.80
CA ASP A 77 8.40 1.03 -9.81
C ASP A 77 7.16 0.52 -9.10
N GLN A 78 6.03 1.18 -9.36
CA GLN A 78 4.75 0.80 -8.77
C GLN A 78 4.78 0.90 -7.27
N CYS A 79 5.58 1.80 -6.74
CA CYS A 79 5.69 1.99 -5.31
C CYS A 79 5.38 3.45 -5.01
N ALA A 80 4.35 3.69 -4.23
CA ALA A 80 3.93 5.03 -3.86
C ALA A 80 4.26 5.29 -2.41
N VAL A 81 4.83 6.46 -2.14
CA VAL A 81 5.14 6.86 -0.78
C VAL A 81 4.28 8.07 -0.46
N ILE A 82 3.43 7.94 0.53
CA ILE A 82 2.50 8.99 0.91
C ILE A 82 2.91 9.52 2.26
N THR A 83 3.00 10.84 2.37
CA THR A 83 3.37 11.48 3.62
C THR A 83 2.30 12.49 3.98
N GLY A 84 2.35 12.96 5.21
CA GLY A 84 1.39 13.92 5.74
C GLY A 84 0.82 13.38 7.03
N VAL A 85 -0.36 13.87 7.39
CA VAL A 85 -1.04 13.34 8.55
C VAL A 85 -2.17 12.45 8.04
N ILE A 86 -2.05 11.16 8.27
CA ILE A 86 -3.01 10.20 7.74
C ILE A 86 -4.06 9.94 8.81
N ALA A 87 -5.32 10.15 8.44
CA ALA A 87 -6.42 9.94 9.36
C ALA A 87 -7.08 8.59 9.15
N SER A 88 -7.19 8.14 7.92
CA SER A 88 -7.84 6.86 7.64
C SER A 88 -7.29 6.25 6.37
N VAL A 89 -7.40 4.93 6.30
CA VAL A 89 -7.06 4.18 5.10
C VAL A 89 -8.18 3.17 4.91
N GLU A 90 -8.80 3.19 3.75
CA GLU A 90 -9.89 2.29 3.44
C GLU A 90 -9.54 1.45 2.23
N TYR A 91 -9.97 0.21 2.28
CA TYR A 91 -9.79 -0.71 1.16
C TYR A 91 -11.14 -0.89 0.50
N LEU A 92 -11.23 -0.49 -0.75
CA LEU A 92 -12.47 -0.61 -1.50
C LEU A 92 -12.22 -1.57 -2.65
N SER A 93 -13.22 -2.37 -2.97
CA SER A 93 -13.08 -3.28 -4.08
C SER A 93 -13.22 -2.52 -5.38
N SER A 94 -12.26 -2.69 -6.26
CA SER A 94 -12.33 -1.99 -7.53
C SER A 94 -13.35 -2.60 -8.47
N GLU A 95 -13.84 -3.77 -8.11
CA GLU A 95 -14.83 -4.41 -8.95
C GLU A 95 -16.22 -4.04 -8.57
N GLY A 96 -16.36 -3.41 -7.56
CA GLY A 96 -17.54 -2.94 -7.02
C GLY A 96 -18.73 -2.75 -7.23
#